data_e0d3a6d4665f59aba7d2b64f3f8186c9
#
_entry.id   e0d3a6d4665f59aba7d2b64f3f8186c9
#
_cell.length_a   1.000
_cell.length_b   1.000
_cell.length_c   1.000
_cell.angle_alpha   90.00
_cell.angle_beta   90.00
_cell.angle_gamma   90.00
#
_symmetry.space_group_name_H-M   'P 1'
#
loop_
_entity.id
_entity.type
_entity.pdbx_description
1 polymer ?
#
loop_
_entity_poly.entity_id
_entity_poly.type
_entity_poly.pdbx_seq_one_letter_code
_entity_poly.pdbx_strand_id
1 'polypeptide(L)'
;FNLNFTPSLIGIRWDVNRQFGALRPREVYVPGTAPSPFKIPETYDKFFTFDRHYNYRWDISRSLNFDYEAMNNARIDEPSGRLDNKAKKDTVFRNLFKGGRNVLYNQRTDLTYTLPTSKIPLLDWTNANLAYKTTYSWIGASRLAINLGNTIQNSNAKAATVDFDFNRLYSKFRIFRALEQQGDNAPKPPPAAGNQKGDTSNTRKKRDPNELPELNSFVKGIGKIITSVKRINFTYSEGATSFIPGYTDSTKHLGQNWGSMAPGLGFILGKQPNSNWLDKAAQKGLISRDSLQNNLTRQTFDQQFTATAQLEPVRDLRVDINLSKTFNRTYSELFKDTLGNGQFGHLNPYAGGGFSISYIAFQTMFKKTDPNLISETFQKFQNNRIILSERLGAKNPYSQIKGPDGYYLGYSRYAQDVLIPSFIAAYTNKDPNQVSLLKTGGTNVRSNPFSGYLPKPNWHIEYAGLSRIESLSKIFNDFTLTHDYKSTLGMNAFNSNLLFQDRWRLGFPSFLDTTSNNFIPYFLVPNITIEEKFSPLLGLTFSLKN
;
A
#
# COMPACT_ATOMS: atom_id res chain seq x y z
N PHE A 1 26.90 19.51 -5.96
CA PHE A 1 26.37 18.55 -4.97
C PHE A 1 26.91 18.95 -3.59
N ASN A 2 26.05 19.48 -2.71
CA ASN A 2 26.44 19.71 -1.32
C ASN A 2 26.13 18.42 -0.57
N LEU A 3 27.16 17.62 -0.32
CA LEU A 3 27.10 16.49 0.60
C LEU A 3 27.50 16.98 1.99
N ASN A 4 26.65 16.77 2.96
CA ASN A 4 26.97 17.02 4.36
C ASN A 4 27.53 15.73 4.96
N PHE A 5 28.75 15.79 5.45
CA PHE A 5 29.41 14.61 6.05
C PHE A 5 29.08 14.46 7.53
N THR A 6 28.47 15.46 8.15
CA THR A 6 28.10 15.45 9.56
C THR A 6 26.58 15.42 9.71
N PRO A 7 26.06 14.68 10.70
CA PRO A 7 24.63 14.71 11.00
C PRO A 7 24.19 16.10 11.46
N SER A 8 22.95 16.47 11.13
CA SER A 8 22.33 17.73 11.54
C SER A 8 21.86 17.72 12.99
N LEU A 9 21.54 16.52 13.52
CA LEU A 9 21.12 16.34 14.90
C LEU A 9 21.59 14.99 15.44
N ILE A 10 22.20 15.01 16.63
CA ILE A 10 22.39 13.81 17.47
C ILE A 10 21.81 14.14 18.83
N GLY A 11 20.75 13.44 19.22
CA GLY A 11 20.11 13.58 20.50
C GLY A 11 20.15 12.28 21.30
N ILE A 12 20.61 12.35 22.53
CA ILE A 12 20.58 11.24 23.48
C ILE A 12 19.93 11.76 24.76
N ARG A 13 18.88 11.07 25.19
CA ARG A 13 18.17 11.40 26.42
C ARG A 13 17.97 10.15 27.24
N TRP A 14 18.29 10.21 28.50
CA TRP A 14 18.12 9.13 29.46
C TRP A 14 17.24 9.59 30.60
N ASP A 15 16.15 8.91 30.83
CA ASP A 15 15.19 9.20 31.89
C ASP A 15 15.18 8.00 32.86
N VAL A 16 15.28 8.30 34.13
CA VAL A 16 15.23 7.32 35.22
C VAL A 16 14.07 7.67 36.12
N ASN A 17 13.13 6.74 36.29
CA ASN A 17 11.96 6.90 37.14
C ASN A 17 11.89 5.75 38.14
N ARG A 18 11.89 6.09 39.43
CA ARG A 18 11.80 5.13 40.52
C ARG A 18 10.64 5.47 41.44
N GLN A 19 9.73 4.54 41.63
CA GLN A 19 8.67 4.60 42.62
C GLN A 19 8.87 3.49 43.64
N PHE A 20 8.64 3.79 44.91
CA PHE A 20 8.69 2.83 46.00
C PHE A 20 7.49 3.05 46.91
N GLY A 21 6.62 2.05 46.99
CA GLY A 21 5.50 1.99 47.90
C GLY A 21 5.70 0.87 48.93
N ALA A 22 5.39 1.11 50.17
CA ALA A 22 5.31 0.06 51.19
C ALA A 22 3.93 0.15 51.85
N LEU A 23 3.17 -0.91 51.81
CA LEU A 23 1.85 -1.02 52.43
C LEU A 23 1.94 -2.01 53.57
N ARG A 24 1.62 -1.58 54.74
CA ARG A 24 1.40 -2.43 55.90
C ARG A 24 -0.07 -2.40 56.26
N PRO A 25 -0.84 -3.52 56.10
CA PRO A 25 -2.21 -3.57 56.57
C PRO A 25 -2.29 -3.40 58.09
N ARG A 26 -3.27 -2.65 58.54
CA ARG A 26 -3.53 -2.48 59.97
C ARG A 26 -4.10 -3.74 60.55
N GLU A 27 -3.48 -4.26 61.59
CA GLU A 27 -4.07 -5.34 62.39
C GLU A 27 -5.28 -4.79 63.16
N VAL A 28 -6.42 -5.39 62.99
CA VAL A 28 -7.65 -5.06 63.73
C VAL A 28 -7.74 -6.01 64.90
N TYR A 29 -7.59 -5.48 66.13
CA TYR A 29 -7.78 -6.25 67.34
C TYR A 29 -9.26 -6.21 67.74
N VAL A 30 -9.84 -7.37 67.95
CA VAL A 30 -11.16 -7.47 68.60
C VAL A 30 -10.96 -7.37 70.11
N PRO A 31 -11.62 -6.41 70.81
CA PRO A 31 -11.49 -6.29 72.27
C PRO A 31 -11.76 -7.62 72.95
N GLY A 32 -10.83 -8.03 73.84
CA GLY A 32 -10.95 -9.30 74.58
C GLY A 32 -10.29 -10.55 73.94
N THR A 33 -9.71 -10.40 72.76
CA THR A 33 -8.92 -11.47 72.12
C THR A 33 -7.42 -11.21 72.25
N ALA A 34 -6.61 -12.29 72.38
CA ALA A 34 -5.17 -12.17 72.38
C ALA A 34 -4.67 -11.65 71.00
N PRO A 35 -3.65 -10.80 70.94
CA PRO A 35 -3.05 -10.37 69.66
C PRO A 35 -2.62 -11.57 68.83
N SER A 36 -2.89 -11.55 67.52
CA SER A 36 -2.40 -12.58 66.62
C SER A 36 -0.88 -12.73 66.71
N PRO A 37 -0.34 -13.92 66.91
CA PRO A 37 1.12 -14.13 66.91
C PRO A 37 1.73 -13.91 65.52
N PHE A 38 0.92 -13.84 64.47
CA PHE A 38 1.37 -13.66 63.08
C PHE A 38 1.20 -12.18 62.67
N LYS A 39 2.31 -11.47 62.50
CA LYS A 39 2.29 -10.12 61.94
C LYS A 39 2.01 -10.18 60.45
N ILE A 40 1.06 -9.35 59.98
CA ILE A 40 0.81 -9.23 58.53
C ILE A 40 2.07 -8.62 57.88
N PRO A 41 2.67 -9.31 56.86
CA PRO A 41 3.88 -8.80 56.25
C PRO A 41 3.62 -7.53 55.44
N GLU A 42 4.62 -6.67 55.38
CA GLU A 42 4.60 -5.51 54.49
C GLU A 42 4.64 -5.99 53.04
N THR A 43 3.77 -5.41 52.21
CA THR A 43 3.82 -5.56 50.73
C THR A 43 4.49 -4.35 50.13
N TYR A 44 5.25 -4.57 49.09
CA TYR A 44 6.06 -3.53 48.42
C TYR A 44 5.63 -3.42 46.95
N ASP A 45 5.30 -2.20 46.52
CA ASP A 45 5.16 -1.84 45.14
C ASP A 45 6.43 -1.10 44.68
N LYS A 46 7.10 -1.69 43.71
CA LYS A 46 8.39 -1.17 43.22
C LYS A 46 8.35 -1.06 41.71
N PHE A 47 8.60 0.14 41.26
CA PHE A 47 8.70 0.47 39.86
C PHE A 47 9.99 1.26 39.62
N PHE A 48 10.92 0.69 38.88
CA PHE A 48 12.18 1.35 38.54
C PHE A 48 12.46 1.13 37.05
N THR A 49 12.33 2.21 36.25
CA THR A 49 12.57 2.18 34.79
C THR A 49 13.76 3.04 34.41
N PHE A 50 14.37 2.66 33.33
CA PHE A 50 15.42 3.39 32.68
C PHE A 50 15.10 3.49 31.18
N ASP A 51 14.65 4.66 30.76
CA ASP A 51 14.25 4.96 29.40
C ASP A 51 15.40 5.67 28.67
N ARG A 52 15.74 5.17 27.50
CA ARG A 52 16.83 5.67 26.67
C ARG A 52 16.28 6.02 25.30
N HIS A 53 16.39 7.29 24.94
CA HIS A 53 15.94 7.84 23.66
C HIS A 53 17.16 8.24 22.84
N TYR A 54 17.12 7.88 21.56
CA TYR A 54 18.15 8.17 20.58
C TYR A 54 17.49 8.80 19.38
N ASN A 55 17.93 9.99 19.00
CA ASN A 55 17.48 10.72 17.83
C ASN A 55 18.70 11.05 16.98
N TYR A 56 18.64 10.66 15.71
CA TYR A 56 19.70 10.94 14.77
C TYR A 56 19.06 11.44 13.47
N ARG A 57 19.43 12.67 13.06
CA ARG A 57 19.01 13.23 11.78
C ARG A 57 20.23 13.58 10.96
N TRP A 58 20.20 13.16 9.72
CA TRP A 58 21.27 13.45 8.79
C TRP A 58 20.70 13.90 7.45
N ASP A 59 20.82 15.19 7.17
CA ASP A 59 20.55 15.81 5.89
C ASP A 59 21.77 15.59 4.98
N ILE A 60 21.91 14.36 4.44
CA ILE A 60 23.07 13.92 3.64
C ILE A 60 23.27 14.86 2.45
N SER A 61 22.15 15.32 1.86
CA SER A 61 22.14 16.37 0.85
C SER A 61 20.82 17.14 0.95
N ARG A 62 20.66 18.21 0.16
CA ARG A 62 19.36 18.90 0.03
C ARG A 62 18.22 18.00 -0.46
N SER A 63 18.55 16.87 -1.05
CA SER A 63 17.60 15.95 -1.67
C SER A 63 17.46 14.63 -0.92
N LEU A 64 18.37 14.29 -0.02
CA LEU A 64 18.41 13.02 0.68
C LEU A 64 18.51 13.25 2.18
N ASN A 65 17.45 12.87 2.90
CA ASN A 65 17.35 13.01 4.34
C ASN A 65 17.17 11.64 4.98
N PHE A 66 17.86 11.44 6.10
CA PHE A 66 17.81 10.24 6.90
C PHE A 66 17.48 10.62 8.34
N ASP A 67 16.37 10.09 8.86
CA ASP A 67 15.94 10.25 10.25
C ASP A 67 15.91 8.88 10.92
N TYR A 68 16.48 8.80 12.10
CA TYR A 68 16.47 7.61 12.95
C TYR A 68 16.07 7.98 14.36
N GLU A 69 15.07 7.29 14.89
CA GLU A 69 14.60 7.43 16.24
C GLU A 69 14.54 6.05 16.90
N ALA A 70 15.06 5.93 18.11
CA ALA A 70 14.92 4.70 18.88
C ALA A 70 14.64 5.00 20.34
N MET A 71 13.81 4.17 20.95
CA MET A 71 13.48 4.17 22.36
C MET A 71 13.71 2.79 22.93
N ASN A 72 14.45 2.72 24.03
CA ASN A 72 14.64 1.50 24.79
C ASN A 72 14.17 1.71 26.22
N ASN A 73 13.11 1.02 26.61
CA ASN A 73 12.61 0.97 27.97
C ASN A 73 13.18 -0.27 28.68
N ALA A 74 13.87 -0.06 29.79
CA ALA A 74 14.42 -1.13 30.60
C ALA A 74 13.91 -1.03 32.04
N ARG A 75 13.73 -2.17 32.66
CA ARG A 75 13.46 -2.28 34.09
C ARG A 75 14.72 -2.59 34.87
N ILE A 76 14.92 -1.83 35.95
CA ILE A 76 15.96 -2.12 36.93
C ILE A 76 15.35 -3.02 37.98
N ASP A 77 15.73 -4.27 37.97
CA ASP A 77 15.24 -5.26 38.95
C ASP A 77 15.84 -4.98 40.31
N GLU A 78 15.00 -4.76 41.32
CA GLU A 78 15.39 -4.54 42.72
C GLU A 78 15.20 -5.81 43.55
N PRO A 79 16.06 -6.09 44.53
CA PRO A 79 15.85 -7.15 45.50
C PRO A 79 14.53 -6.99 46.26
N SER A 80 14.01 -8.08 46.81
CA SER A 80 12.79 -8.06 47.61
C SER A 80 12.95 -7.26 48.88
N GLY A 81 11.85 -6.64 49.36
CA GLY A 81 11.83 -5.83 50.58
C GLY A 81 12.46 -4.44 50.43
N ARG A 82 12.78 -3.80 51.52
CA ARG A 82 13.44 -2.47 51.59
C ARG A 82 14.91 -2.60 51.20
N LEU A 83 15.49 -1.52 50.66
CA LEU A 83 16.95 -1.41 50.41
C LEU A 83 17.68 -1.02 51.71
N ASP A 84 17.67 -1.93 52.66
CA ASP A 84 18.14 -1.73 54.05
C ASP A 84 19.63 -2.02 54.22
N ASN A 85 20.26 -2.74 53.33
CA ASN A 85 21.67 -3.09 53.47
C ASN A 85 22.49 -2.76 52.20
N LYS A 86 23.83 -2.74 52.37
CA LYS A 86 24.78 -2.39 51.32
C LYS A 86 24.67 -3.33 50.11
N ALA A 87 24.55 -4.63 50.35
CA ALA A 87 24.50 -5.64 49.28
C ALA A 87 23.30 -5.44 48.37
N LYS A 88 22.12 -5.11 48.90
CA LYS A 88 20.92 -4.78 48.10
C LYS A 88 21.11 -3.50 47.27
N LYS A 89 21.71 -2.45 47.89
CA LYS A 89 22.02 -1.20 47.18
C LYS A 89 23.01 -1.44 46.02
N ASP A 90 24.10 -2.17 46.30
CA ASP A 90 25.11 -2.53 45.29
C ASP A 90 24.50 -3.36 44.12
N THR A 91 23.52 -4.22 44.43
CA THR A 91 22.80 -4.96 43.41
C THR A 91 21.99 -4.04 42.49
N VAL A 92 21.26 -3.07 43.05
CA VAL A 92 20.49 -2.10 42.29
C VAL A 92 21.41 -1.24 41.41
N PHE A 93 22.51 -0.70 41.99
CA PHE A 93 23.50 0.06 41.24
C PHE A 93 24.11 -0.76 40.09
N ARG A 94 24.48 -2.02 40.35
CA ARG A 94 25.00 -2.92 39.32
C ARG A 94 23.99 -3.12 38.20
N ASN A 95 22.70 -3.33 38.53
CA ASN A 95 21.65 -3.51 37.55
C ASN A 95 21.42 -2.23 36.72
N LEU A 96 21.47 -1.06 37.35
CA LEU A 96 21.37 0.23 36.70
C LEU A 96 22.52 0.45 35.71
N PHE A 97 23.77 0.25 36.16
CA PHE A 97 24.95 0.42 35.29
C PHE A 97 25.04 -0.61 34.17
N LYS A 98 24.44 -1.80 34.32
CA LYS A 98 24.26 -2.77 33.24
C LYS A 98 23.15 -2.37 32.25
N GLY A 99 22.44 -1.27 32.50
CA GLY A 99 21.35 -0.77 31.65
C GLY A 99 20.00 -1.42 31.91
N GLY A 100 19.88 -2.26 32.97
CA GLY A 100 18.64 -2.95 33.30
C GLY A 100 18.28 -4.11 32.34
N ARG A 101 17.09 -4.66 32.56
CA ARG A 101 16.47 -5.66 31.69
C ARG A 101 15.56 -4.98 30.69
N ASN A 102 15.86 -5.07 29.41
CA ASN A 102 15.01 -4.51 28.37
C ASN A 102 13.60 -5.12 28.43
N VAL A 103 12.60 -4.26 28.31
CA VAL A 103 11.18 -4.61 28.30
C VAL A 103 10.56 -4.25 26.96
N LEU A 104 10.93 -3.09 26.42
CA LEU A 104 10.44 -2.60 25.14
C LEU A 104 11.58 -1.91 24.40
N TYR A 105 11.70 -2.22 23.15
CA TYR A 105 12.55 -1.50 22.22
C TYR A 105 11.73 -1.13 20.98
N ASN A 106 11.69 0.13 20.64
CA ASN A 106 11.06 0.64 19.44
C ASN A 106 12.07 1.44 18.63
N GLN A 107 12.06 1.25 17.33
CA GLN A 107 12.90 1.97 16.39
C GLN A 107 12.09 2.40 15.18
N ARG A 108 12.36 3.61 14.70
CA ARG A 108 11.84 4.13 13.45
C ARG A 108 12.99 4.65 12.61
N THR A 109 12.94 4.36 11.32
CA THR A 109 13.93 4.85 10.35
C THR A 109 13.20 5.37 9.13
N ASP A 110 13.41 6.64 8.80
CA ASP A 110 12.81 7.29 7.64
C ASP A 110 13.93 7.73 6.69
N LEU A 111 13.83 7.31 5.43
CA LEU A 111 14.71 7.74 4.34
C LEU A 111 13.85 8.40 3.28
N THR A 112 14.09 9.68 3.02
CA THR A 112 13.37 10.44 2.00
C THR A 112 14.33 10.97 0.97
N TYR A 113 14.00 10.76 -0.31
CA TYR A 113 14.81 11.20 -1.43
C TYR A 113 13.96 11.94 -2.45
N THR A 114 14.20 13.23 -2.59
CA THR A 114 13.64 14.04 -3.67
C THR A 114 14.65 14.11 -4.81
N LEU A 115 14.32 13.54 -5.95
CA LEU A 115 15.22 13.57 -7.11
C LEU A 115 15.47 15.04 -7.51
N PRO A 116 16.73 15.46 -7.66
CA PRO A 116 17.07 16.83 -8.01
C PRO A 116 16.86 17.10 -9.51
N THR A 117 15.70 16.79 -10.03
CA THR A 117 15.33 16.91 -11.44
C THR A 117 15.41 18.35 -11.93
N SER A 118 15.15 19.33 -11.04
CA SER A 118 15.27 20.77 -11.33
C SER A 118 16.67 21.21 -11.73
N LYS A 119 17.70 20.41 -11.43
CA LYS A 119 19.10 20.69 -11.81
C LYS A 119 19.51 20.09 -13.16
N ILE A 120 18.64 19.24 -13.72
CA ILE A 120 18.86 18.61 -15.03
C ILE A 120 17.98 19.34 -16.04
N PRO A 121 18.54 20.10 -16.99
CA PRO A 121 17.76 20.97 -17.87
C PRO A 121 16.68 20.26 -18.69
N LEU A 122 16.84 18.95 -18.92
CA LEU A 122 15.87 18.14 -19.66
C LEU A 122 14.76 17.59 -18.75
N LEU A 123 14.97 17.51 -17.43
CA LEU A 123 14.06 16.87 -16.46
C LEU A 123 13.46 17.84 -15.43
N ASP A 124 13.71 19.15 -15.53
CA ASP A 124 13.23 20.16 -14.57
C ASP A 124 11.70 20.36 -14.57
N TRP A 125 11.00 19.79 -15.56
CA TRP A 125 9.55 19.70 -15.63
C TRP A 125 8.98 18.50 -14.88
N THR A 126 9.85 17.68 -14.28
CA THR A 126 9.46 16.52 -13.48
C THR A 126 9.80 16.75 -12.01
N ASN A 127 8.99 16.19 -11.12
CA ASN A 127 9.29 16.12 -9.70
C ASN A 127 9.05 14.69 -9.21
N ALA A 128 10.07 14.08 -8.60
CA ALA A 128 9.96 12.71 -8.12
C ALA A 128 10.43 12.62 -6.67
N ASN A 129 9.55 12.12 -5.81
CA ASN A 129 9.79 11.91 -4.39
C ASN A 129 9.69 10.43 -4.06
N LEU A 130 10.72 9.92 -3.40
CA LEU A 130 10.79 8.56 -2.90
C LEU A 130 10.87 8.59 -1.38
N ALA A 131 10.10 7.75 -0.71
CA ALA A 131 10.15 7.59 0.73
C ALA A 131 10.22 6.11 1.10
N TYR A 132 11.10 5.78 2.03
CA TYR A 132 11.20 4.49 2.66
C TYR A 132 11.18 4.68 4.16
N LYS A 133 10.12 4.19 4.81
CA LYS A 133 9.91 4.31 6.25
C LYS A 133 9.85 2.93 6.86
N THR A 134 10.53 2.72 7.97
CA THR A 134 10.50 1.44 8.66
C THR A 134 10.28 1.61 10.15
N THR A 135 9.63 0.62 10.74
CA THR A 135 9.58 0.48 12.19
C THR A 135 10.02 -0.92 12.59
N TYR A 136 10.65 -1.01 13.73
CA TYR A 136 10.96 -2.27 14.38
C TYR A 136 10.62 -2.15 15.87
N SER A 137 9.96 -3.17 16.39
CA SER A 137 9.61 -3.27 17.80
C SER A 137 10.00 -4.65 18.34
N TRP A 138 10.58 -4.65 19.52
CA TRP A 138 10.82 -5.83 20.33
C TRP A 138 10.14 -5.64 21.69
N ILE A 139 9.31 -6.58 22.08
CA ILE A 139 8.53 -6.56 23.32
C ILE A 139 8.96 -7.77 24.16
N GLY A 140 9.52 -7.51 25.32
CA GLY A 140 9.97 -8.55 26.25
C GLY A 140 8.81 -9.29 26.86
N ALA A 141 8.96 -10.60 27.02
CA ALA A 141 8.02 -11.44 27.74
C ALA A 141 7.91 -11.03 29.21
N SER A 142 6.73 -11.24 29.78
CA SER A 142 6.52 -11.11 31.23
C SER A 142 7.44 -12.09 31.97
N ARG A 143 7.91 -11.73 33.17
CA ARG A 143 8.71 -12.64 34.03
C ARG A 143 7.97 -13.93 34.38
N LEU A 144 6.64 -13.90 34.42
CA LEU A 144 5.80 -15.07 34.69
C LEU A 144 5.59 -15.97 33.47
N ALA A 145 5.89 -15.45 32.27
CA ALA A 145 5.65 -16.13 31.01
C ALA A 145 6.87 -16.06 30.07
N ILE A 146 8.07 -16.08 30.66
CA ILE A 146 9.34 -15.91 29.92
C ILE A 146 9.56 -17.03 28.89
N ASN A 147 9.05 -18.22 29.16
CA ASN A 147 9.16 -19.37 28.28
C ASN A 147 8.31 -19.23 27.01
N LEU A 148 7.23 -18.39 27.06
CA LEU A 148 6.45 -18.09 25.85
C LEU A 148 7.24 -17.27 24.82
N GLY A 149 8.38 -16.69 25.24
CA GLY A 149 9.23 -15.85 24.42
C GLY A 149 8.70 -14.43 24.23
N ASN A 150 9.55 -13.60 23.64
CA ASN A 150 9.30 -12.21 23.33
C ASN A 150 8.48 -12.10 22.03
N THR A 151 8.10 -10.88 21.69
CA THR A 151 7.46 -10.58 20.41
C THR A 151 8.33 -9.62 19.62
N ILE A 152 8.57 -9.93 18.35
CA ILE A 152 9.19 -8.99 17.42
C ILE A 152 8.20 -8.62 16.32
N GLN A 153 8.23 -7.35 15.96
CA GLN A 153 7.38 -6.80 14.91
C GLN A 153 8.20 -5.85 14.05
N ASN A 154 7.97 -5.89 12.76
CA ASN A 154 8.49 -4.87 11.85
C ASN A 154 7.42 -4.35 10.90
N SER A 155 7.68 -3.16 10.38
CA SER A 155 6.92 -2.65 9.24
C SER A 155 7.84 -1.93 8.27
N ASN A 156 7.42 -1.87 7.01
CA ASN A 156 7.96 -0.91 6.06
C ASN A 156 6.83 -0.27 5.27
N ALA A 157 7.02 0.99 4.93
CA ALA A 157 6.19 1.72 3.98
C ALA A 157 7.10 2.34 2.92
N LYS A 158 6.80 2.05 1.66
CA LYS A 158 7.46 2.65 0.50
C LYS A 158 6.46 3.52 -0.22
N ALA A 159 6.89 4.70 -0.59
CA ALA A 159 6.08 5.61 -1.39
C ALA A 159 6.93 6.20 -2.51
N ALA A 160 6.36 6.28 -3.69
CA ALA A 160 6.93 6.96 -4.84
C ALA A 160 5.86 7.86 -5.46
N THR A 161 6.14 9.16 -5.54
CA THR A 161 5.27 10.12 -6.21
C THR A 161 6.07 10.78 -7.32
N VAL A 162 5.53 10.77 -8.54
CA VAL A 162 6.16 11.38 -9.69
C VAL A 162 5.15 12.30 -10.36
N ASP A 163 5.50 13.58 -10.45
CA ASP A 163 4.75 14.62 -11.12
C ASP A 163 5.44 15.00 -12.43
N PHE A 164 4.68 15.09 -13.50
CA PHE A 164 5.08 15.59 -14.81
C PHE A 164 4.29 16.85 -15.12
N ASP A 165 4.97 18.00 -15.13
CA ASP A 165 4.40 19.30 -15.52
C ASP A 165 4.74 19.60 -16.99
N PHE A 166 3.85 19.21 -17.88
CA PHE A 166 4.04 19.38 -19.32
C PHE A 166 3.99 20.85 -19.74
N ASN A 167 3.30 21.73 -19.00
CA ASN A 167 3.33 23.16 -19.30
C ASN A 167 4.78 23.70 -19.21
N ARG A 168 5.51 23.26 -18.18
CA ARG A 168 6.92 23.60 -18.00
C ARG A 168 7.82 22.99 -19.10
N LEU A 169 7.48 21.79 -19.57
CA LEU A 169 8.17 21.16 -20.71
C LEU A 169 7.91 21.95 -21.99
N TYR A 170 6.65 22.28 -22.28
CA TYR A 170 6.29 23.01 -23.51
C TYR A 170 6.89 24.40 -23.57
N SER A 171 6.98 25.09 -22.43
CA SER A 171 7.60 26.41 -22.36
C SER A 171 9.08 26.46 -22.78
N LYS A 172 9.76 25.31 -22.83
CA LYS A 172 11.17 25.23 -23.29
C LYS A 172 11.33 25.26 -24.83
N PHE A 173 10.31 24.80 -25.54
CA PHE A 173 10.35 24.68 -26.98
C PHE A 173 9.69 25.90 -27.64
N ARG A 174 10.39 26.56 -28.54
CA ARG A 174 9.89 27.76 -29.25
C ARG A 174 8.57 27.50 -29.98
N ILE A 175 8.45 26.32 -30.59
CA ILE A 175 7.24 25.92 -31.32
C ILE A 175 6.00 25.88 -30.39
N PHE A 176 6.14 25.31 -29.21
CA PHE A 176 5.03 25.21 -28.25
C PHE A 176 4.70 26.56 -27.60
N ARG A 177 5.72 27.40 -27.33
CA ARG A 177 5.50 28.81 -26.92
C ARG A 177 4.76 29.62 -27.98
N ALA A 178 5.07 29.41 -29.25
CA ALA A 178 4.37 30.05 -30.35
C ALA A 178 2.90 29.59 -30.44
N LEU A 179 2.62 28.32 -30.13
CA LEU A 179 1.26 27.77 -30.06
C LEU A 179 0.45 28.41 -28.94
N GLU A 180 1.05 28.64 -27.77
CA GLU A 180 0.36 29.28 -26.63
C GLU A 180 0.09 30.78 -26.90
N GLN A 181 1.03 31.49 -27.49
CA GLN A 181 0.90 32.94 -27.76
C GLN A 181 0.08 33.26 -29.00
N GLN A 182 0.06 32.40 -30.01
CA GLN A 182 -0.76 32.56 -31.23
C GLN A 182 -2.13 31.85 -31.11
N GLY A 183 -2.41 31.22 -29.98
CA GLY A 183 -3.73 30.71 -29.66
C GLY A 183 -4.72 31.87 -29.36
N ASP A 184 -6.02 31.58 -29.34
CA ASP A 184 -7.11 32.54 -29.13
C ASP A 184 -7.04 33.39 -27.84
N ASN A 185 -5.98 33.27 -27.06
CA ASN A 185 -5.70 33.99 -25.82
C ASN A 185 -4.69 35.14 -25.96
N ALA A 186 -4.14 35.39 -27.16
CA ALA A 186 -3.25 36.52 -27.32
C ALA A 186 -4.02 37.83 -27.04
N PRO A 187 -3.54 38.71 -26.12
CA PRO A 187 -4.10 40.04 -26.00
C PRO A 187 -4.03 40.67 -27.39
N LYS A 188 -5.15 41.14 -27.94
CA LYS A 188 -5.11 41.93 -29.20
C LYS A 188 -4.09 43.04 -29.00
N PRO A 189 -3.09 43.17 -29.88
CA PRO A 189 -2.18 44.29 -29.79
C PRO A 189 -3.01 45.57 -29.87
N PRO A 190 -2.69 46.62 -29.09
CA PRO A 190 -3.38 47.88 -29.17
C PRO A 190 -3.38 48.38 -30.62
N PRO A 191 -4.49 48.97 -31.11
CA PRO A 191 -4.55 49.46 -32.47
C PRO A 191 -3.39 50.43 -32.70
N ALA A 192 -2.58 50.16 -33.70
CA ALA A 192 -1.47 51.04 -34.08
C ALA A 192 -2.02 52.43 -34.43
N ALA A 193 -1.67 53.38 -33.59
CA ALA A 193 -1.98 54.78 -33.88
C ALA A 193 -1.08 55.28 -35.02
N GLY A 194 -1.69 55.69 -36.13
CA GLY A 194 -1.28 56.77 -37.01
C GLY A 194 -0.09 56.52 -37.94
N ASN A 195 -0.45 56.47 -39.20
CA ASN A 195 0.29 56.92 -40.36
C ASN A 195 1.69 57.55 -40.16
N GLN A 196 2.70 56.91 -40.69
CA GLN A 196 3.77 57.61 -41.40
C GLN A 196 4.10 56.87 -42.70
N LYS A 197 3.81 57.56 -43.82
CA LYS A 197 4.35 57.26 -45.13
C LYS A 197 5.84 57.58 -45.13
N GLY A 198 6.61 56.69 -45.66
CA GLY A 198 7.98 57.04 -46.06
C GLY A 198 8.97 55.88 -46.02
N ASP A 199 9.38 55.52 -47.22
CA ASP A 199 10.63 54.94 -47.60
C ASP A 199 10.76 53.44 -47.79
N THR A 200 10.70 53.11 -49.08
CA THR A 200 11.17 51.85 -49.66
C THR A 200 12.69 51.75 -49.58
N SER A 201 13.21 51.11 -48.59
CA SER A 201 14.55 50.53 -48.63
C SER A 201 14.50 49.05 -48.30
N ASN A 202 14.89 48.22 -49.26
CA ASN A 202 15.07 46.79 -49.18
C ASN A 202 16.20 46.44 -48.18
N THR A 203 15.95 46.53 -46.89
CA THR A 203 16.80 45.96 -45.86
C THR A 203 16.19 44.66 -45.42
N ARG A 204 16.83 43.53 -45.72
CA ARG A 204 16.56 42.23 -45.11
C ARG A 204 16.50 42.44 -43.60
N LYS A 205 15.29 42.48 -43.02
CA LYS A 205 15.11 42.48 -41.58
C LYS A 205 15.86 41.27 -41.02
N LYS A 206 16.93 41.51 -40.28
CA LYS A 206 17.54 40.50 -39.43
C LYS A 206 16.40 39.99 -38.53
N ARG A 207 16.02 38.73 -38.70
CA ARG A 207 15.04 38.08 -37.82
C ARG A 207 15.53 38.24 -36.39
N ASP A 208 14.71 38.85 -35.56
CA ASP A 208 14.97 38.97 -34.14
C ASP A 208 15.08 37.53 -33.56
N PRO A 209 16.17 37.20 -32.85
CA PRO A 209 16.35 35.88 -32.28
C PRO A 209 15.19 35.46 -31.38
N ASN A 210 14.34 36.39 -30.92
CA ASN A 210 13.16 36.17 -30.07
C ASN A 210 11.83 36.11 -30.84
N GLU A 211 11.83 36.35 -32.17
CA GLU A 211 10.61 36.27 -32.97
C GLU A 211 10.12 34.83 -33.07
N LEU A 212 8.87 34.59 -32.66
CA LEU A 212 8.29 33.25 -32.67
C LEU A 212 7.88 32.85 -34.10
N PRO A 213 8.08 31.59 -34.50
CA PRO A 213 7.72 31.14 -35.83
C PRO A 213 6.22 31.26 -36.10
N GLU A 214 5.83 31.77 -37.25
CA GLU A 214 4.45 31.68 -37.72
C GLU A 214 4.12 30.22 -38.05
N LEU A 215 3.06 29.70 -37.41
CA LEU A 215 2.69 28.31 -37.54
C LEU A 215 1.55 28.13 -38.53
N ASN A 216 1.70 27.17 -39.44
CA ASN A 216 0.62 26.75 -40.34
C ASN A 216 -0.55 26.13 -39.54
N SER A 217 -1.80 26.25 -40.03
CA SER A 217 -3.01 25.73 -39.38
C SER A 217 -2.92 24.25 -39.04
N PHE A 218 -2.29 23.43 -39.85
CA PHE A 218 -2.04 22.02 -39.61
C PHE A 218 -1.12 21.78 -38.41
N VAL A 219 -0.02 22.53 -38.32
CA VAL A 219 0.92 22.47 -37.18
C VAL A 219 0.25 22.99 -35.91
N LYS A 220 -0.60 24.01 -36.02
CA LYS A 220 -1.42 24.47 -34.88
C LYS A 220 -2.37 23.39 -34.36
N GLY A 221 -3.01 22.64 -35.26
CA GLY A 221 -3.92 21.54 -34.87
C GLY A 221 -3.21 20.40 -34.14
N ILE A 222 -2.13 19.89 -34.74
CA ILE A 222 -1.31 18.83 -34.11
C ILE A 222 -0.67 19.34 -32.80
N GLY A 223 -0.17 20.55 -32.79
CA GLY A 223 0.41 21.17 -31.61
C GLY A 223 -0.57 21.26 -30.46
N LYS A 224 -1.84 21.66 -30.71
CA LYS A 224 -2.90 21.69 -29.69
C LYS A 224 -3.19 20.31 -29.11
N ILE A 225 -3.15 19.26 -29.93
CA ILE A 225 -3.34 17.89 -29.45
C ILE A 225 -2.18 17.47 -28.54
N ILE A 226 -0.94 17.76 -28.93
CA ILE A 226 0.24 17.43 -28.12
C ILE A 226 0.25 18.24 -26.82
N THR A 227 -0.05 19.54 -26.86
CA THR A 227 -0.06 20.42 -25.68
C THR A 227 -1.33 20.27 -24.84
N SER A 228 -2.24 19.39 -25.24
CA SER A 228 -3.45 19.10 -24.46
C SER A 228 -3.14 18.48 -23.10
N VAL A 229 -2.08 17.68 -23.00
CA VAL A 229 -1.64 17.11 -21.73
C VAL A 229 -0.98 18.18 -20.89
N LYS A 230 -1.57 18.53 -19.74
CA LYS A 230 -1.05 19.58 -18.85
C LYS A 230 -0.24 19.00 -17.71
N ARG A 231 -0.76 17.98 -17.05
CA ARG A 231 -0.12 17.36 -15.89
C ARG A 231 -0.43 15.88 -15.84
N ILE A 232 0.57 15.07 -15.45
CA ILE A 232 0.39 13.68 -15.10
C ILE A 232 1.04 13.45 -13.74
N ASN A 233 0.30 12.83 -12.83
CA ASN A 233 0.81 12.42 -11.53
C ASN A 233 0.69 10.91 -11.38
N PHE A 234 1.76 10.28 -10.88
CA PHE A 234 1.77 8.87 -10.48
C PHE A 234 2.09 8.78 -9.00
N THR A 235 1.27 8.08 -8.26
CA THR A 235 1.50 7.75 -6.86
C THR A 235 1.47 6.25 -6.69
N TYR A 236 2.54 5.71 -6.15
CA TYR A 236 2.64 4.31 -5.77
C TYR A 236 3.00 4.22 -4.30
N SER A 237 2.28 3.40 -3.56
CA SER A 237 2.62 3.08 -2.17
C SER A 237 2.46 1.59 -1.90
N GLU A 238 3.34 1.06 -1.09
CA GLU A 238 3.21 -0.26 -0.50
C GLU A 238 3.54 -0.23 0.98
N GLY A 239 2.75 -0.97 1.76
CA GLY A 239 2.98 -1.23 3.17
C GLY A 239 3.18 -2.72 3.41
N ALA A 240 4.04 -3.07 4.35
CA ALA A 240 4.23 -4.45 4.75
C ALA A 240 4.53 -4.52 6.23
N THR A 241 3.87 -5.44 6.95
CA THR A 241 4.13 -5.66 8.37
C THR A 241 4.40 -7.13 8.65
N SER A 242 5.13 -7.41 9.71
CA SER A 242 5.31 -8.77 10.23
C SER A 242 5.25 -8.74 11.74
N PHE A 243 4.53 -9.68 12.30
CA PHE A 243 4.37 -9.90 13.74
C PHE A 243 4.77 -11.35 14.05
N ILE A 244 5.80 -11.53 14.86
CA ILE A 244 6.36 -12.83 15.20
C ILE A 244 6.43 -12.96 16.71
N PRO A 245 5.51 -13.74 17.32
CA PRO A 245 5.55 -14.08 18.73
C PRO A 245 6.47 -15.25 19.00
N GLY A 246 6.83 -15.46 20.26
CA GLY A 246 7.65 -16.58 20.67
C GLY A 246 9.15 -16.42 20.39
N TYR A 247 9.60 -15.22 20.10
CA TYR A 247 11.01 -14.94 19.85
C TYR A 247 11.83 -15.03 21.13
N THR A 248 12.88 -15.83 21.17
CA THR A 248 13.62 -16.13 22.40
C THR A 248 14.76 -15.17 22.71
N ASP A 249 15.32 -14.52 21.69
CA ASP A 249 16.48 -13.64 21.86
C ASP A 249 16.08 -12.23 22.30
N SER A 250 17.01 -11.49 22.86
CA SER A 250 16.80 -10.10 23.31
C SER A 250 17.50 -9.11 22.40
N THR A 251 16.86 -7.98 22.19
CA THR A 251 17.48 -6.84 21.51
C THR A 251 18.56 -6.18 22.40
N LYS A 252 19.66 -5.75 21.79
CA LYS A 252 20.74 -5.03 22.49
C LYS A 252 20.92 -3.63 21.90
N HIS A 253 21.80 -3.49 20.91
CA HIS A 253 22.10 -2.19 20.30
C HIS A 253 21.53 -2.13 18.88
N LEU A 254 20.91 -1.00 18.52
CA LEU A 254 20.28 -0.79 17.20
C LEU A 254 19.28 -1.89 16.82
N GLY A 255 18.56 -2.41 17.81
CA GLY A 255 17.57 -3.47 17.58
C GLY A 255 18.11 -4.88 17.41
N GLN A 256 19.43 -5.08 17.30
CA GLN A 256 20.06 -6.36 17.03
C GLN A 256 20.82 -6.92 18.24
N ASN A 257 20.80 -8.22 18.42
CA ASN A 257 21.78 -8.89 19.25
C ASN A 257 22.99 -9.26 18.39
N TRP A 258 24.09 -8.56 18.58
CA TRP A 258 25.32 -8.74 17.78
C TRP A 258 26.04 -10.06 18.07
N GLY A 259 25.73 -10.73 19.20
CA GLY A 259 26.28 -12.06 19.49
C GLY A 259 25.65 -13.18 18.68
N SER A 260 24.33 -13.13 18.51
CA SER A 260 23.55 -14.11 17.71
C SER A 260 23.33 -13.65 16.27
N MET A 261 23.62 -12.39 15.95
CA MET A 261 23.30 -11.71 14.69
C MET A 261 21.80 -11.76 14.35
N ALA A 262 20.95 -11.81 15.38
CA ALA A 262 19.49 -11.94 15.24
C ALA A 262 18.74 -10.66 15.72
N PRO A 263 17.57 -10.35 15.16
CA PRO A 263 16.84 -11.07 14.10
C PRO A 263 17.38 -10.82 12.69
N GLY A 264 18.44 -10.05 12.56
CA GLY A 264 19.10 -9.65 11.33
C GLY A 264 18.70 -8.24 10.86
N LEU A 265 19.68 -7.51 10.31
CA LEU A 265 19.49 -6.11 9.88
C LEU A 265 18.34 -5.96 8.87
N GLY A 266 18.15 -6.93 7.98
CA GLY A 266 17.03 -6.88 7.04
C GLY A 266 15.67 -6.82 7.75
N PHE A 267 15.45 -7.63 8.78
CA PHE A 267 14.21 -7.61 9.57
C PHE A 267 14.06 -6.29 10.32
N ILE A 268 15.11 -5.78 10.95
CA ILE A 268 15.14 -4.52 11.67
C ILE A 268 14.83 -3.34 10.74
N LEU A 269 15.30 -3.38 9.51
CA LEU A 269 15.02 -2.38 8.48
C LEU A 269 13.72 -2.67 7.71
N GLY A 270 12.81 -3.44 8.29
CA GLY A 270 11.45 -3.63 7.80
C GLY A 270 11.29 -4.65 6.67
N LYS A 271 12.34 -5.40 6.29
CA LYS A 271 12.18 -6.47 5.30
C LYS A 271 11.26 -7.56 5.85
N GLN A 272 10.20 -7.83 5.13
CA GLN A 272 9.27 -8.89 5.46
C GLN A 272 9.94 -10.26 5.29
N PRO A 273 9.91 -11.13 6.31
CA PRO A 273 10.52 -12.46 6.22
C PRO A 273 9.79 -13.33 5.20
N ASN A 274 10.54 -14.18 4.51
CA ASN A 274 9.96 -15.20 3.64
C ASN A 274 9.47 -16.42 4.44
N SER A 275 8.78 -17.35 3.79
CA SER A 275 8.24 -18.56 4.42
C SER A 275 9.29 -19.39 5.18
N ASN A 276 10.53 -19.45 4.68
CA ASN A 276 11.60 -20.26 5.29
C ASN A 276 12.32 -19.53 6.45
N TRP A 277 11.94 -18.30 6.75
CA TRP A 277 12.61 -17.54 7.82
C TRP A 277 12.30 -18.12 9.21
N LEU A 278 11.05 -18.54 9.43
CA LEU A 278 10.60 -19.15 10.68
C LEU A 278 11.34 -20.46 10.93
N ASP A 279 11.46 -21.32 9.92
CA ASP A 279 12.18 -22.59 10.02
C ASP A 279 13.65 -22.37 10.39
N LYS A 280 14.31 -21.42 9.73
CA LYS A 280 15.69 -21.06 10.03
C LYS A 280 15.85 -20.46 11.43
N ALA A 281 14.87 -19.66 11.88
CA ALA A 281 14.87 -19.10 13.22
C ALA A 281 14.69 -20.21 14.27
N ALA A 282 13.78 -21.16 14.02
CA ALA A 282 13.56 -22.31 14.88
C ALA A 282 14.79 -23.22 14.98
N GLN A 283 15.46 -23.52 13.85
CA GLN A 283 16.71 -24.28 13.81
C GLN A 283 17.84 -23.62 14.64
N LYS A 284 17.85 -22.29 14.70
CA LYS A 284 18.80 -21.52 15.52
C LYS A 284 18.36 -21.37 16.98
N GLY A 285 17.24 -21.97 17.38
CA GLY A 285 16.68 -21.84 18.73
C GLY A 285 16.10 -20.46 19.04
N LEU A 286 15.78 -19.66 18.03
CA LEU A 286 15.26 -18.30 18.18
C LEU A 286 13.73 -18.24 18.35
N ILE A 287 13.04 -19.39 18.32
CA ILE A 287 11.60 -19.50 18.53
C ILE A 287 11.33 -20.42 19.73
N SER A 288 10.41 -20.02 20.57
CA SER A 288 10.01 -20.75 21.77
C SER A 288 9.45 -22.13 21.42
N ARG A 289 9.85 -23.13 22.22
CA ARG A 289 9.34 -24.52 22.15
C ARG A 289 8.19 -24.75 23.13
N ASP A 290 7.76 -23.72 23.85
CA ASP A 290 6.72 -23.87 24.86
C ASP A 290 5.39 -24.23 24.20
N SER A 291 4.78 -25.30 24.69
CA SER A 291 3.50 -25.81 24.19
C SER A 291 2.32 -24.85 24.42
N LEU A 292 2.46 -23.88 25.31
CA LEU A 292 1.46 -22.85 25.59
C LEU A 292 1.57 -21.65 24.65
N GLN A 293 2.61 -21.57 23.78
CA GLN A 293 2.71 -20.53 22.77
C GLN A 293 1.69 -20.78 21.66
N ASN A 294 0.57 -20.04 21.71
CA ASN A 294 -0.54 -20.17 20.78
C ASN A 294 -0.84 -18.86 19.99
N ASN A 295 0.04 -17.86 20.09
CA ASN A 295 -0.13 -16.64 19.33
C ASN A 295 0.26 -16.86 17.86
N LEU A 296 -0.56 -16.33 16.95
CA LEU A 296 -0.33 -16.47 15.52
C LEU A 296 0.79 -15.56 15.05
N THR A 297 1.68 -16.09 14.24
CA THR A 297 2.53 -15.28 13.36
C THR A 297 1.64 -14.65 12.29
N ARG A 298 1.85 -13.35 12.02
CA ARG A 298 1.03 -12.61 11.07
C ARG A 298 1.89 -11.74 10.17
N GLN A 299 1.51 -11.68 8.90
CA GLN A 299 2.07 -10.77 7.91
C GLN A 299 0.94 -10.06 7.19
N THR A 300 1.12 -8.76 6.92
CA THR A 300 0.21 -7.99 6.07
C THR A 300 0.98 -7.33 4.94
N PHE A 301 0.32 -7.16 3.83
CA PHE A 301 0.82 -6.41 2.68
C PHE A 301 -0.33 -5.62 2.07
N ASP A 302 -0.10 -4.35 1.83
CA ASP A 302 -0.98 -3.46 1.10
C ASP A 302 -0.24 -2.75 -0.02
N GLN A 303 -0.93 -2.55 -1.12
CA GLN A 303 -0.41 -1.89 -2.32
C GLN A 303 -1.48 -0.96 -2.88
N GLN A 304 -1.09 0.26 -3.16
CA GLN A 304 -1.93 1.23 -3.83
C GLN A 304 -1.17 1.87 -4.99
N PHE A 305 -1.83 1.97 -6.13
CA PHE A 305 -1.37 2.70 -7.29
C PHE A 305 -2.47 3.64 -7.74
N THR A 306 -2.11 4.89 -7.99
CA THR A 306 -2.99 5.91 -8.56
C THR A 306 -2.23 6.66 -9.64
N ALA A 307 -2.87 6.86 -10.78
CA ALA A 307 -2.36 7.75 -11.81
C ALA A 307 -3.46 8.73 -12.22
N THR A 308 -3.13 10.00 -12.27
CA THR A 308 -4.05 11.05 -12.71
C THR A 308 -3.43 11.81 -13.87
N ALA A 309 -4.24 12.16 -14.87
CA ALA A 309 -3.81 12.98 -15.99
C ALA A 309 -4.84 14.09 -16.22
N GLN A 310 -4.35 15.31 -16.34
CA GLN A 310 -5.14 16.47 -16.68
C GLN A 310 -4.88 16.86 -18.13
N LEU A 311 -5.95 16.93 -18.93
CA LEU A 311 -5.89 17.27 -20.34
C LEU A 311 -6.79 18.48 -20.64
N GLU A 312 -6.33 19.33 -21.53
CA GLU A 312 -7.09 20.45 -22.09
C GLU A 312 -7.01 20.39 -23.62
N PRO A 313 -7.79 19.50 -24.28
CA PRO A 313 -7.70 19.29 -25.73
C PRO A 313 -8.09 20.53 -26.53
N VAL A 314 -9.07 21.27 -26.04
CA VAL A 314 -9.53 22.55 -26.57
C VAL A 314 -9.74 23.53 -25.41
N ARG A 315 -9.78 24.80 -25.73
CA ARG A 315 -10.00 25.85 -24.73
C ARG A 315 -11.28 25.61 -23.94
N ASP A 316 -11.20 25.78 -22.63
CA ASP A 316 -12.29 25.59 -21.65
C ASP A 316 -12.85 24.16 -21.56
N LEU A 317 -12.23 23.16 -22.22
CA LEU A 317 -12.53 21.75 -22.04
C LEU A 317 -11.44 21.10 -21.21
N ARG A 318 -11.77 20.79 -19.96
CA ARG A 318 -10.91 20.04 -19.05
C ARG A 318 -11.35 18.59 -18.99
N VAL A 319 -10.39 17.69 -19.09
CA VAL A 319 -10.60 16.25 -18.95
C VAL A 319 -9.62 15.73 -17.91
N ASP A 320 -10.12 15.32 -16.77
CA ASP A 320 -9.32 14.66 -15.73
C ASP A 320 -9.51 13.16 -15.82
N ILE A 321 -8.41 12.44 -16.00
CA ILE A 321 -8.37 10.98 -16.08
C ILE A 321 -7.80 10.44 -14.78
N ASN A 322 -8.40 9.38 -14.24
CA ASN A 322 -7.97 8.71 -13.03
C ASN A 322 -7.89 7.19 -13.24
N LEU A 323 -6.75 6.60 -12.87
CA LEU A 323 -6.56 5.17 -12.77
C LEU A 323 -6.23 4.81 -11.32
N SER A 324 -6.85 3.78 -10.80
CA SER A 324 -6.59 3.32 -9.45
C SER A 324 -6.49 1.80 -9.37
N LYS A 325 -5.61 1.32 -8.49
CA LYS A 325 -5.48 -0.09 -8.16
C LYS A 325 -5.13 -0.21 -6.69
N THR A 326 -5.87 -1.04 -5.97
CA THR A 326 -5.60 -1.38 -4.58
C THR A 326 -5.53 -2.90 -4.45
N PHE A 327 -4.64 -3.36 -3.61
CA PHE A 327 -4.51 -4.75 -3.24
C PHE A 327 -4.07 -4.82 -1.78
N ASN A 328 -4.75 -5.63 -0.99
CA ASN A 328 -4.30 -5.95 0.35
C ASN A 328 -4.37 -7.46 0.57
N ARG A 329 -3.47 -7.96 1.40
CA ARG A 329 -3.45 -9.36 1.81
C ARG A 329 -2.87 -9.49 3.21
N THR A 330 -3.52 -10.30 4.01
CA THR A 330 -3.07 -10.74 5.32
C THR A 330 -2.79 -12.23 5.26
N TYR A 331 -1.71 -12.67 5.88
CA TYR A 331 -1.37 -14.07 6.08
C TYR A 331 -1.12 -14.31 7.57
N SER A 332 -1.66 -15.39 8.10
CA SER A 332 -1.41 -15.81 9.47
C SER A 332 -1.29 -17.32 9.57
N GLU A 333 -0.48 -17.78 10.52
CA GLU A 333 -0.29 -19.19 10.83
C GLU A 333 0.11 -19.38 12.28
N LEU A 334 -0.16 -20.53 12.85
CA LEU A 334 0.40 -20.95 14.11
C LEU A 334 1.68 -21.75 13.83
N PHE A 335 2.83 -21.13 14.09
CA PHE A 335 4.12 -21.79 13.96
C PHE A 335 4.58 -22.30 15.33
N LYS A 336 4.57 -23.61 15.52
CA LYS A 336 4.67 -24.21 16.86
C LYS A 336 5.39 -25.56 16.83
N ASP A 337 6.15 -25.81 17.88
CA ASP A 337 6.63 -27.15 18.25
C ASP A 337 5.54 -27.87 19.05
N THR A 338 4.75 -28.72 18.39
CA THR A 338 3.59 -29.38 19.01
C THR A 338 3.95 -30.52 19.95
N LEU A 339 5.12 -31.13 19.74
CA LEU A 339 5.57 -32.32 20.47
C LEU A 339 6.70 -32.00 21.47
N GLY A 340 7.22 -30.77 21.50
CA GLY A 340 8.35 -30.37 22.33
C GLY A 340 9.70 -31.00 21.92
N ASN A 341 9.76 -31.61 20.74
CA ASN A 341 10.94 -32.35 20.24
C ASN A 341 11.83 -31.49 19.30
N GLY A 342 11.50 -30.21 19.12
CA GLY A 342 12.22 -29.28 18.23
C GLY A 342 11.74 -29.32 16.78
N GLN A 343 10.70 -30.06 16.47
CA GLN A 343 10.08 -30.09 15.14
C GLN A 343 8.90 -29.12 15.12
N PHE A 344 9.10 -28.03 14.42
CA PHE A 344 8.06 -27.00 14.26
C PHE A 344 7.17 -27.30 13.05
N GLY A 345 5.86 -27.07 13.21
CA GLY A 345 4.88 -27.19 12.15
C GLY A 345 4.24 -25.83 11.81
N HIS A 346 3.93 -25.67 10.54
CA HIS A 346 3.09 -24.56 10.04
C HIS A 346 1.62 -24.99 10.13
N LEU A 347 0.93 -24.56 11.17
CA LEU A 347 -0.44 -25.00 11.47
C LEU A 347 -1.45 -23.93 11.07
N ASN A 348 -2.57 -24.37 10.49
CA ASN A 348 -3.71 -23.54 10.13
C ASN A 348 -3.31 -22.28 9.34
N PRO A 349 -2.56 -22.39 8.22
CA PRO A 349 -2.21 -21.26 7.41
C PRO A 349 -3.46 -20.63 6.82
N TYR A 350 -3.65 -19.34 7.05
CA TYR A 350 -4.81 -18.60 6.58
C TYR A 350 -4.37 -17.32 5.91
N ALA A 351 -4.91 -17.06 4.71
CA ALA A 351 -4.69 -15.82 3.98
C ALA A 351 -6.03 -15.22 3.57
N GLY A 352 -6.15 -13.92 3.66
CA GLY A 352 -7.32 -13.18 3.22
C GLY A 352 -6.93 -11.80 2.72
N GLY A 353 -7.83 -11.15 1.98
CA GLY A 353 -7.54 -9.83 1.46
C GLY A 353 -8.62 -9.29 0.55
N GLY A 354 -8.29 -8.21 -0.16
CA GLY A 354 -9.15 -7.56 -1.12
C GLY A 354 -8.37 -7.02 -2.31
N PHE A 355 -9.09 -6.80 -3.40
CA PHE A 355 -8.54 -6.26 -4.63
C PHE A 355 -9.58 -5.36 -5.31
N SER A 356 -9.14 -4.20 -5.78
CA SER A 356 -9.99 -3.28 -6.53
C SER A 356 -9.17 -2.53 -7.57
N ILE A 357 -9.76 -2.34 -8.74
CA ILE A 357 -9.20 -1.52 -9.82
C ILE A 357 -10.26 -0.64 -10.45
N SER A 358 -9.85 0.53 -10.96
CA SER A 358 -10.66 1.28 -11.90
C SER A 358 -10.80 0.49 -13.21
N TYR A 359 -12.01 0.46 -13.76
CA TYR A 359 -12.31 -0.38 -14.91
C TYR A 359 -13.29 0.30 -15.88
N ILE A 360 -13.42 -0.23 -17.11
CA ILE A 360 -14.41 0.22 -18.08
C ILE A 360 -15.20 -1.01 -18.52
N ALA A 361 -16.52 -0.96 -18.38
CA ALA A 361 -17.41 -2.07 -18.70
C ALA A 361 -18.75 -1.62 -19.30
N PHE A 362 -18.77 -0.78 -20.32
CA PHE A 362 -19.98 -0.24 -20.96
C PHE A 362 -20.99 -1.27 -21.48
N GLN A 363 -20.71 -2.56 -21.32
CA GLN A 363 -21.44 -3.61 -22.04
C GLN A 363 -22.91 -3.77 -21.64
N THR A 364 -23.28 -3.34 -20.44
CA THR A 364 -24.61 -3.60 -19.88
C THR A 364 -25.46 -2.36 -19.71
N MET A 365 -24.87 -1.17 -19.57
CA MET A 365 -25.52 0.03 -19.07
C MET A 365 -26.61 0.59 -20.01
N PHE A 366 -26.46 0.42 -21.31
CA PHE A 366 -27.41 0.96 -22.31
C PHE A 366 -28.06 -0.11 -23.19
N LYS A 367 -27.97 -1.40 -22.81
CA LYS A 367 -28.66 -2.46 -23.53
C LYS A 367 -30.13 -2.53 -23.18
N LYS A 368 -30.98 -2.67 -24.17
CA LYS A 368 -32.40 -3.00 -23.97
C LYS A 368 -32.49 -4.31 -23.19
N THR A 369 -33.20 -4.30 -22.08
CA THR A 369 -33.55 -5.49 -21.32
C THR A 369 -34.97 -5.86 -21.67
N ASP A 370 -35.17 -7.01 -22.32
CA ASP A 370 -36.50 -7.58 -22.50
C ASP A 370 -36.77 -8.51 -21.30
N PRO A 371 -37.83 -8.29 -20.51
CA PRO A 371 -38.17 -9.15 -19.38
C PRO A 371 -38.33 -10.64 -19.74
N ASN A 372 -38.62 -10.93 -20.99
CA ASN A 372 -38.86 -12.30 -21.50
C ASN A 372 -37.63 -12.94 -22.17
N LEU A 373 -36.54 -12.19 -22.36
CA LEU A 373 -35.32 -12.67 -23.01
C LEU A 373 -34.11 -12.62 -22.08
N ILE A 374 -33.36 -13.71 -22.13
CA ILE A 374 -32.05 -13.76 -21.44
C ILE A 374 -31.11 -12.76 -22.13
N SER A 375 -30.46 -11.90 -21.36
CA SER A 375 -29.56 -10.89 -21.91
C SER A 375 -28.40 -11.54 -22.66
N GLU A 376 -28.01 -10.96 -23.81
CA GLU A 376 -26.86 -11.45 -24.60
C GLU A 376 -25.57 -11.55 -23.78
N THR A 377 -25.37 -10.65 -22.83
CA THR A 377 -24.20 -10.66 -21.94
C THR A 377 -24.23 -11.89 -21.04
N PHE A 378 -25.42 -12.27 -20.55
CA PHE A 378 -25.57 -13.48 -19.75
C PHE A 378 -25.38 -14.74 -20.60
N GLN A 379 -25.87 -14.76 -21.84
CA GLN A 379 -25.62 -15.87 -22.78
C GLN A 379 -24.11 -16.02 -23.07
N LYS A 380 -23.40 -14.90 -23.31
CA LYS A 380 -21.94 -14.90 -23.44
C LYS A 380 -21.26 -15.46 -22.18
N PHE A 381 -21.73 -15.07 -21.01
CA PHE A 381 -21.21 -15.61 -19.74
C PHE A 381 -21.41 -17.13 -19.67
N GLN A 382 -22.58 -17.64 -20.06
CA GLN A 382 -22.85 -19.06 -20.06
C GLN A 382 -21.95 -19.84 -21.06
N ASN A 383 -21.77 -19.32 -22.27
CA ASN A 383 -20.91 -19.93 -23.28
C ASN A 383 -19.42 -19.89 -22.88
N ASN A 384 -18.96 -18.81 -22.26
CA ASN A 384 -17.60 -18.70 -21.81
C ASN A 384 -17.21 -19.76 -20.77
N ARG A 385 -18.17 -20.27 -19.98
CA ARG A 385 -17.88 -21.28 -18.94
C ARG A 385 -17.28 -22.56 -19.51
N ILE A 386 -17.75 -23.02 -20.69
CA ILE A 386 -17.20 -24.21 -21.35
C ILE A 386 -15.74 -23.97 -21.74
N ILE A 387 -15.44 -22.82 -22.34
CA ILE A 387 -14.09 -22.44 -22.75
C ILE A 387 -13.15 -22.34 -21.55
N LEU A 388 -13.61 -21.74 -20.47
CA LEU A 388 -12.82 -21.61 -19.25
C LEU A 388 -12.60 -22.96 -18.56
N SER A 389 -13.60 -23.83 -18.54
CA SER A 389 -13.46 -25.18 -18.04
C SER A 389 -12.38 -25.97 -18.81
N GLU A 390 -12.37 -25.86 -20.13
CA GLU A 390 -11.35 -26.48 -21.00
C GLU A 390 -9.94 -25.92 -20.72
N ARG A 391 -9.80 -24.59 -20.62
CA ARG A 391 -8.53 -23.93 -20.29
C ARG A 391 -7.96 -24.33 -18.92
N LEU A 392 -8.83 -24.53 -17.94
CA LEU A 392 -8.44 -24.95 -16.58
C LEU A 392 -8.15 -26.45 -16.55
N GLY A 393 -9.00 -27.26 -17.16
CA GLY A 393 -8.86 -28.71 -17.22
C GLY A 393 -7.60 -29.15 -17.96
N ALA A 394 -7.31 -28.54 -19.10
CA ALA A 394 -6.09 -28.82 -19.87
C ALA A 394 -4.79 -28.53 -19.11
N LYS A 395 -4.82 -27.59 -18.15
CA LYS A 395 -3.66 -27.24 -17.34
C LYS A 395 -3.51 -28.06 -16.06
N ASN A 396 -4.61 -28.55 -15.51
CA ASN A 396 -4.58 -29.28 -14.25
C ASN A 396 -4.34 -30.79 -14.49
N PRO A 397 -3.22 -31.35 -14.05
CA PRO A 397 -2.90 -32.78 -14.24
C PRO A 397 -3.93 -33.74 -13.61
N TYR A 398 -4.72 -33.26 -12.65
CA TYR A 398 -5.76 -34.06 -11.99
C TYR A 398 -7.11 -34.02 -12.73
N SER A 399 -7.25 -33.19 -13.79
CA SER A 399 -8.49 -32.94 -14.52
C SER A 399 -8.39 -33.39 -16.00
N GLN A 400 -8.02 -34.62 -16.24
CA GLN A 400 -7.79 -35.11 -17.62
C GLN A 400 -9.06 -35.61 -18.32
N ILE A 401 -10.21 -35.61 -17.65
CA ILE A 401 -11.46 -36.22 -18.15
C ILE A 401 -12.44 -35.10 -18.49
N LYS A 402 -12.96 -35.13 -19.72
CA LYS A 402 -14.05 -34.25 -20.19
C LYS A 402 -15.36 -34.99 -20.07
N GLY A 403 -16.34 -34.42 -19.39
CA GLY A 403 -17.68 -34.98 -19.23
C GLY A 403 -18.54 -34.84 -20.49
N PRO A 404 -19.67 -35.54 -20.54
CA PRO A 404 -20.61 -35.49 -21.69
C PRO A 404 -21.28 -34.11 -21.84
N ASP A 405 -21.30 -33.30 -20.77
CA ASP A 405 -21.80 -31.93 -20.75
C ASP A 405 -20.79 -30.88 -21.27
N GLY A 406 -19.61 -31.34 -21.71
CA GLY A 406 -18.55 -30.50 -22.26
C GLY A 406 -17.62 -29.87 -21.22
N TYR A 407 -17.85 -30.11 -19.94
CA TYR A 407 -17.01 -29.59 -18.85
C TYR A 407 -15.95 -30.60 -18.42
N TYR A 408 -14.81 -30.13 -17.98
CA TYR A 408 -13.75 -30.96 -17.43
C TYR A 408 -14.03 -31.36 -15.97
N LEU A 409 -13.55 -32.52 -15.58
CA LEU A 409 -13.65 -32.99 -14.20
C LEU A 409 -13.09 -31.98 -13.23
N GLY A 410 -13.87 -31.63 -12.20
CA GLY A 410 -13.49 -30.65 -11.19
C GLY A 410 -13.68 -29.18 -11.61
N TYR A 411 -14.07 -28.92 -12.86
CA TYR A 411 -14.33 -27.59 -13.39
C TYR A 411 -15.70 -27.50 -14.06
N SER A 412 -16.75 -27.84 -13.29
CA SER A 412 -18.12 -27.78 -13.79
C SER A 412 -18.58 -26.33 -14.03
N ARG A 413 -19.77 -26.19 -14.59
CA ARG A 413 -20.43 -24.90 -14.85
C ARG A 413 -20.58 -24.01 -13.59
N TYR A 414 -20.47 -24.58 -12.40
CA TYR A 414 -20.63 -23.90 -11.11
C TYR A 414 -19.31 -23.75 -10.35
N ALA A 415 -18.20 -24.24 -10.89
CA ALA A 415 -16.90 -24.07 -10.28
C ALA A 415 -16.52 -22.59 -10.22
N GLN A 416 -16.12 -22.10 -9.04
CA GLN A 416 -15.71 -20.70 -8.84
C GLN A 416 -14.64 -20.26 -9.85
N ASP A 417 -13.63 -21.11 -10.08
CA ASP A 417 -12.51 -20.83 -10.99
C ASP A 417 -12.96 -20.73 -12.46
N VAL A 418 -14.13 -21.31 -12.81
CA VAL A 418 -14.78 -21.17 -14.11
C VAL A 418 -15.67 -19.93 -14.14
N LEU A 419 -16.48 -19.73 -13.09
CA LEU A 419 -17.46 -18.64 -13.04
C LEU A 419 -16.80 -17.25 -13.07
N ILE A 420 -15.76 -17.03 -12.26
CA ILE A 420 -15.11 -15.73 -12.12
C ILE A 420 -14.53 -15.21 -13.44
N PRO A 421 -13.63 -15.92 -14.13
CA PRO A 421 -13.09 -15.43 -15.39
C PRO A 421 -14.13 -15.41 -16.52
N SER A 422 -15.14 -16.28 -16.49
CA SER A 422 -16.25 -16.25 -17.45
C SER A 422 -17.10 -14.99 -17.32
N PHE A 423 -17.41 -14.61 -16.07
CA PHE A 423 -18.11 -13.35 -15.75
C PHE A 423 -17.30 -12.15 -16.23
N ILE A 424 -16.03 -12.09 -15.87
CA ILE A 424 -15.17 -10.97 -16.27
C ILE A 424 -15.07 -10.89 -17.79
N ALA A 425 -14.88 -12.03 -18.50
CA ALA A 425 -14.81 -12.05 -19.96
C ALA A 425 -16.10 -11.50 -20.60
N ALA A 426 -17.28 -11.97 -20.14
CA ALA A 426 -18.56 -11.58 -20.69
C ALA A 426 -18.88 -10.10 -20.45
N TYR A 427 -18.74 -9.64 -19.20
CA TYR A 427 -19.12 -8.29 -18.78
C TYR A 427 -18.10 -7.21 -19.15
N THR A 428 -16.90 -7.60 -19.57
CA THR A 428 -15.87 -6.67 -20.07
C THR A 428 -15.54 -6.84 -21.54
N ASN A 429 -16.32 -7.67 -22.24
CA ASN A 429 -16.15 -7.99 -23.66
C ASN A 429 -14.72 -8.44 -24.02
N LYS A 430 -14.10 -9.22 -23.13
CA LYS A 430 -12.80 -9.86 -23.38
C LYS A 430 -13.00 -11.25 -23.98
N ASP A 431 -12.05 -11.64 -24.82
CA ASP A 431 -11.97 -13.02 -25.29
C ASP A 431 -11.77 -13.98 -24.09
N PRO A 432 -12.65 -14.98 -23.91
CA PRO A 432 -12.49 -15.96 -22.83
C PRO A 432 -11.19 -16.75 -22.93
N ASN A 433 -10.56 -16.84 -24.10
CA ASN A 433 -9.25 -17.48 -24.27
C ASN A 433 -8.10 -16.64 -23.71
N GLN A 434 -8.27 -15.31 -23.60
CA GLN A 434 -7.23 -14.37 -23.18
C GLN A 434 -7.44 -13.82 -21.77
N VAL A 435 -8.65 -14.01 -21.20
CA VAL A 435 -8.90 -13.51 -19.82
C VAL A 435 -7.95 -14.16 -18.82
N SER A 436 -7.46 -13.38 -17.87
CA SER A 436 -6.58 -13.87 -16.82
C SER A 436 -7.29 -14.86 -15.91
N LEU A 437 -6.68 -16.04 -15.70
CA LEU A 437 -7.13 -17.01 -14.71
C LEU A 437 -6.67 -16.58 -13.31
N LEU A 438 -7.40 -17.00 -12.29
CA LEU A 438 -6.98 -16.81 -10.90
C LEU A 438 -5.68 -17.60 -10.67
N LYS A 439 -4.70 -16.95 -10.03
CA LYS A 439 -3.47 -17.64 -9.66
C LYS A 439 -3.73 -18.48 -8.42
N THR A 440 -3.35 -19.74 -8.48
CA THR A 440 -3.40 -20.62 -7.33
C THR A 440 -2.23 -20.35 -6.39
N GLY A 441 -2.51 -20.41 -5.13
CA GLY A 441 -1.61 -20.66 -4.01
C GLY A 441 -0.43 -19.75 -3.74
N GLY A 442 0.11 -19.94 -2.57
CA GLY A 442 1.37 -19.39 -2.07
C GLY A 442 1.24 -18.69 -0.72
N THR A 443 2.19 -18.98 0.16
CA THR A 443 2.32 -18.34 1.47
C THR A 443 2.86 -16.91 1.37
N ASN A 444 3.35 -16.50 0.20
CA ASN A 444 3.87 -15.15 0.00
C ASN A 444 2.73 -14.11 -0.01
N VAL A 445 2.65 -13.33 1.05
CA VAL A 445 1.63 -12.29 1.24
C VAL A 445 1.64 -11.22 0.14
N ARG A 446 2.76 -11.02 -0.59
CA ARG A 446 2.87 -10.06 -1.70
C ARG A 446 2.33 -10.61 -3.03
N SER A 447 2.03 -11.90 -3.09
CA SER A 447 1.50 -12.51 -4.31
C SER A 447 0.04 -12.13 -4.52
N ASN A 448 -0.22 -11.33 -5.56
CA ASN A 448 -1.56 -10.91 -5.94
C ASN A 448 -2.18 -11.94 -6.91
N PRO A 449 -3.23 -12.66 -6.53
CA PRO A 449 -3.91 -13.62 -7.41
C PRO A 449 -4.60 -12.95 -8.60
N PHE A 450 -4.86 -11.65 -8.52
CA PHE A 450 -5.52 -10.85 -9.55
C PHE A 450 -4.56 -9.94 -10.33
N SER A 451 -3.27 -10.24 -10.32
CA SER A 451 -2.23 -9.40 -10.94
C SER A 451 -2.39 -9.20 -12.45
N GLY A 452 -3.11 -10.09 -13.15
CA GLY A 452 -3.39 -9.99 -14.58
C GLY A 452 -4.43 -8.92 -14.96
N TYR A 453 -5.10 -8.29 -13.98
CA TYR A 453 -6.05 -7.22 -14.25
C TYR A 453 -5.36 -5.87 -14.13
N LEU A 454 -5.40 -5.09 -15.25
CA LEU A 454 -4.84 -3.75 -15.32
C LEU A 454 -5.92 -2.69 -15.15
N PRO A 455 -5.65 -1.58 -14.44
CA PRO A 455 -6.61 -0.50 -14.28
C PRO A 455 -6.91 0.16 -15.64
N LYS A 456 -8.14 0.58 -15.83
CA LYS A 456 -8.62 1.38 -16.96
C LYS A 456 -9.10 2.73 -16.48
N PRO A 457 -9.09 3.77 -17.33
CA PRO A 457 -9.37 5.13 -16.89
C PRO A 457 -10.84 5.34 -16.49
N ASN A 458 -11.03 6.04 -15.39
CA ASN A 458 -12.21 6.82 -15.07
C ASN A 458 -11.96 8.27 -15.51
N TRP A 459 -12.99 9.06 -15.77
CA TRP A 459 -12.81 10.44 -16.20
C TRP A 459 -13.86 11.40 -15.63
N HIS A 460 -13.44 12.63 -15.51
CA HIS A 460 -14.28 13.80 -15.28
C HIS A 460 -14.04 14.77 -16.43
N ILE A 461 -15.10 15.24 -17.05
CA ILE A 461 -15.08 16.19 -18.16
C ILE A 461 -15.83 17.44 -17.76
N GLU A 462 -15.20 18.58 -17.91
CA GLU A 462 -15.76 19.90 -17.65
C GLU A 462 -15.58 20.80 -18.88
N TYR A 463 -16.65 21.41 -19.34
CA TYR A 463 -16.64 22.36 -20.45
C TYR A 463 -17.31 23.68 -20.09
N ALA A 464 -16.53 24.75 -20.00
CA ALA A 464 -16.97 26.09 -19.65
C ALA A 464 -17.09 27.04 -20.87
N GLY A 465 -16.79 26.54 -22.08
CA GLY A 465 -16.77 27.36 -23.31
C GLY A 465 -18.13 27.84 -23.81
N LEU A 466 -19.24 27.28 -23.28
CA LEU A 466 -20.60 27.70 -23.64
C LEU A 466 -20.88 29.15 -23.27
N SER A 467 -20.30 29.68 -22.21
CA SER A 467 -20.41 31.07 -21.79
C SER A 467 -19.87 32.10 -22.81
N ARG A 468 -19.09 31.64 -23.81
CA ARG A 468 -18.52 32.50 -24.87
C ARG A 468 -19.40 32.60 -26.11
N ILE A 469 -20.41 31.76 -26.24
CA ILE A 469 -21.37 31.85 -27.34
C ILE A 469 -22.17 33.13 -27.15
N GLU A 470 -22.16 34.01 -28.15
CA GLU A 470 -22.73 35.35 -28.06
C GLU A 470 -24.20 35.40 -27.57
N SER A 471 -25.01 34.44 -27.98
CA SER A 471 -26.38 34.29 -27.53
C SER A 471 -26.49 33.92 -26.05
N LEU A 472 -25.62 33.04 -25.56
CA LEU A 472 -25.61 32.59 -24.17
C LEU A 472 -24.91 33.58 -23.24
N SER A 473 -23.85 34.24 -23.74
CA SER A 473 -23.11 35.25 -22.98
C SER A 473 -23.91 36.50 -22.64
N LYS A 474 -25.02 36.74 -23.32
CA LYS A 474 -25.95 37.83 -22.99
C LYS A 474 -26.82 37.52 -21.77
N ILE A 475 -27.07 36.25 -21.49
CA ILE A 475 -27.98 35.77 -20.45
C ILE A 475 -27.22 35.26 -19.23
N PHE A 476 -26.11 34.55 -19.47
CA PHE A 476 -25.34 33.87 -18.43
C PHE A 476 -23.98 34.52 -18.20
N ASN A 477 -23.57 34.63 -16.93
CA ASN A 477 -22.21 34.96 -16.56
C ASN A 477 -21.30 33.76 -16.76
N ASP A 478 -21.72 32.60 -16.23
CA ASP A 478 -21.04 31.34 -16.35
C ASP A 478 -22.00 30.25 -16.82
N PHE A 479 -21.52 29.37 -17.66
CA PHE A 479 -22.25 28.21 -18.13
C PHE A 479 -21.28 27.03 -18.29
N THR A 480 -21.38 26.09 -17.38
CA THR A 480 -20.47 24.93 -17.32
C THR A 480 -21.25 23.65 -17.51
N LEU A 481 -20.72 22.79 -18.36
CA LEU A 481 -21.20 21.43 -18.62
C LEU A 481 -20.24 20.43 -17.94
N THR A 482 -20.77 19.48 -17.18
CA THR A 482 -19.99 18.44 -16.52
C THR A 482 -20.47 17.05 -16.89
N HIS A 483 -19.54 16.11 -17.00
CA HIS A 483 -19.80 14.70 -17.26
C HIS A 483 -18.78 13.83 -16.52
N ASP A 484 -19.26 12.90 -15.70
CA ASP A 484 -18.42 12.00 -14.91
C ASP A 484 -18.71 10.55 -15.24
N TYR A 485 -17.65 9.77 -15.41
CA TYR A 485 -17.71 8.33 -15.47
C TYR A 485 -16.78 7.71 -14.44
N LYS A 486 -17.33 6.83 -13.62
CA LYS A 486 -16.59 6.04 -12.66
C LYS A 486 -17.01 4.58 -12.74
N SER A 487 -16.04 3.69 -12.90
CA SER A 487 -16.27 2.27 -12.82
C SER A 487 -15.16 1.57 -12.04
N THR A 488 -15.56 0.54 -11.31
CA THR A 488 -14.69 -0.23 -10.43
C THR A 488 -14.98 -1.72 -10.59
N LEU A 489 -13.92 -2.51 -10.81
CA LEU A 489 -13.95 -3.96 -10.67
C LEU A 489 -13.36 -4.28 -9.30
N GLY A 490 -14.18 -4.86 -8.42
CA GLY A 490 -13.82 -5.19 -7.05
C GLY A 490 -13.99 -6.68 -6.73
N MET A 491 -13.08 -7.18 -5.92
CA MET A 491 -13.14 -8.47 -5.21
C MET A 491 -12.93 -8.11 -3.75
N ASN A 492 -14.04 -7.77 -3.08
CA ASN A 492 -14.00 -7.10 -1.77
C ASN A 492 -13.40 -7.97 -0.67
N ALA A 493 -13.52 -9.30 -0.81
CA ALA A 493 -12.87 -10.24 0.09
C ALA A 493 -12.49 -11.51 -0.68
N PHE A 494 -11.34 -12.05 -0.35
CA PHE A 494 -10.97 -13.43 -0.67
C PHE A 494 -10.27 -14.05 0.54
N ASN A 495 -10.48 -15.34 0.74
CA ASN A 495 -9.91 -16.07 1.86
C ASN A 495 -9.32 -17.39 1.37
N SER A 496 -8.25 -17.87 2.01
CA SER A 496 -7.75 -19.21 1.74
C SER A 496 -8.77 -20.27 2.16
N ASN A 497 -8.94 -21.27 1.34
CA ASN A 497 -9.77 -22.41 1.67
C ASN A 497 -8.93 -23.45 2.42
N LEU A 498 -9.29 -23.73 3.66
CA LEU A 498 -8.58 -24.69 4.52
C LEU A 498 -8.67 -26.15 4.01
N LEU A 499 -9.64 -26.44 3.15
CA LEU A 499 -9.81 -27.76 2.54
C LEU A 499 -9.03 -27.90 1.22
N PHE A 500 -8.35 -26.84 0.77
CA PHE A 500 -7.51 -26.92 -0.43
C PHE A 500 -6.39 -27.96 -0.27
N GLN A 501 -6.22 -28.78 -1.27
CA GLN A 501 -5.13 -29.76 -1.33
C GLN A 501 -4.46 -29.71 -2.69
N ASP A 502 -3.15 -29.77 -2.68
CA ASP A 502 -2.29 -29.97 -3.84
C ASP A 502 -1.36 -31.16 -3.53
N ARG A 503 -1.84 -32.37 -3.89
CA ARG A 503 -1.24 -33.65 -3.47
C ARG A 503 0.24 -33.79 -3.85
N TRP A 504 0.63 -33.27 -5.00
CA TRP A 504 2.02 -33.39 -5.50
C TRP A 504 2.74 -32.04 -5.60
N ARG A 505 2.18 -30.99 -4.99
CA ARG A 505 2.74 -29.62 -5.01
C ARG A 505 2.98 -29.07 -6.41
N LEU A 506 2.08 -29.39 -7.33
CA LEU A 506 2.14 -28.95 -8.73
C LEU A 506 1.52 -27.55 -8.95
N GLY A 507 0.96 -26.95 -7.91
CA GLY A 507 0.29 -25.67 -7.99
C GLY A 507 -1.16 -25.74 -8.45
N PHE A 508 -1.78 -26.94 -8.44
CA PHE A 508 -3.14 -27.17 -8.87
C PHE A 508 -3.99 -27.83 -7.77
N PRO A 509 -5.31 -27.53 -7.71
CA PRO A 509 -6.19 -28.23 -6.80
C PRO A 509 -6.32 -29.69 -7.18
N SER A 510 -6.21 -30.58 -6.20
CA SER A 510 -6.27 -32.03 -6.38
C SER A 510 -7.44 -32.71 -5.68
N PHE A 511 -8.12 -32.01 -4.78
CA PHE A 511 -9.23 -32.55 -4.00
C PHE A 511 -10.57 -32.09 -4.58
N LEU A 512 -11.43 -33.06 -4.90
CA LEU A 512 -12.79 -32.85 -5.39
C LEU A 512 -13.77 -32.82 -4.19
N ASP A 513 -14.58 -31.80 -4.14
CA ASP A 513 -15.75 -31.79 -3.26
C ASP A 513 -16.79 -32.78 -3.79
N THR A 514 -17.15 -33.75 -2.97
CA THR A 514 -18.07 -34.82 -3.32
C THR A 514 -19.50 -34.35 -3.60
N THR A 515 -19.88 -33.17 -3.06
CA THR A 515 -21.21 -32.59 -3.23
C THR A 515 -21.36 -31.89 -4.56
N SER A 516 -20.36 -31.11 -4.94
CA SER A 516 -20.39 -30.28 -6.17
C SER A 516 -19.63 -30.87 -7.35
N ASN A 517 -18.83 -31.92 -7.13
CA ASN A 517 -17.88 -32.48 -8.10
C ASN A 517 -16.89 -31.45 -8.66
N ASN A 518 -16.63 -30.37 -7.92
CA ASN A 518 -15.65 -29.35 -8.27
C ASN A 518 -14.39 -29.49 -7.44
N PHE A 519 -13.26 -29.09 -8.02
CA PHE A 519 -12.05 -28.91 -7.23
C PHE A 519 -12.25 -27.80 -6.22
N ILE A 520 -11.72 -28.02 -5.02
CA ILE A 520 -11.70 -27.00 -3.99
C ILE A 520 -10.61 -25.97 -4.34
N PRO A 521 -10.98 -24.72 -4.65
CA PRO A 521 -10.01 -23.68 -5.03
C PRO A 521 -9.15 -23.27 -3.83
N TYR A 522 -7.96 -22.72 -4.08
CA TYR A 522 -7.09 -22.20 -3.03
C TYR A 522 -7.72 -20.98 -2.32
N PHE A 523 -8.31 -20.08 -3.08
CA PHE A 523 -9.03 -18.93 -2.53
C PHE A 523 -10.53 -19.07 -2.75
N LEU A 524 -11.28 -18.80 -1.69
CA LEU A 524 -12.70 -18.52 -1.77
C LEU A 524 -12.88 -17.03 -2.06
N VAL A 525 -13.57 -16.72 -3.14
CA VAL A 525 -13.94 -15.36 -3.54
C VAL A 525 -15.46 -15.25 -3.48
N PRO A 526 -16.05 -14.75 -2.40
CA PRO A 526 -17.50 -14.79 -2.20
C PRO A 526 -18.26 -13.93 -3.21
N ASN A 527 -17.66 -12.82 -3.66
CA ASN A 527 -18.28 -11.97 -4.66
C ASN A 527 -17.26 -11.24 -5.53
N ILE A 528 -17.67 -10.93 -6.76
CA ILE A 528 -17.01 -10.01 -7.66
C ILE A 528 -18.03 -8.98 -8.07
N THR A 529 -17.65 -7.71 -8.00
CA THR A 529 -18.51 -6.60 -8.35
C THR A 529 -17.91 -5.79 -9.48
N ILE A 530 -18.74 -5.43 -10.45
CA ILE A 530 -18.45 -4.38 -11.42
C ILE A 530 -19.49 -3.30 -11.15
N GLU A 531 -19.04 -2.18 -10.64
CA GLU A 531 -19.89 -1.02 -10.40
C GLU A 531 -19.55 0.05 -11.42
N GLU A 532 -20.57 0.55 -12.12
CA GLU A 532 -20.44 1.63 -13.07
C GLU A 532 -21.44 2.73 -12.76
N LYS A 533 -20.99 3.96 -12.84
CA LYS A 533 -21.91 5.10 -12.71
C LYS A 533 -21.46 6.28 -13.55
N PHE A 534 -22.46 7.01 -14.06
CA PHE A 534 -22.35 8.37 -14.51
C PHE A 534 -22.93 9.27 -13.42
N SER A 535 -22.15 10.17 -12.86
CA SER A 535 -22.63 11.04 -11.77
C SER A 535 -21.86 12.36 -11.73
N PRO A 536 -22.30 13.35 -12.52
CA PRO A 536 -23.48 13.36 -13.40
C PRO A 536 -23.24 12.68 -14.76
N LEU A 537 -24.32 12.16 -15.37
CA LEU A 537 -24.29 11.83 -16.80
C LEU A 537 -24.15 13.13 -17.62
N LEU A 538 -24.90 14.17 -17.23
CA LEU A 538 -24.83 15.52 -17.75
C LEU A 538 -25.23 16.48 -16.64
N GLY A 539 -24.28 17.28 -16.20
CA GLY A 539 -24.50 18.35 -15.23
C GLY A 539 -24.45 19.70 -15.92
N LEU A 540 -25.36 20.57 -15.58
CA LEU A 540 -25.40 21.96 -16.06
C LEU A 540 -25.34 22.89 -14.85
N THR A 541 -24.34 23.74 -14.82
CA THR A 541 -24.19 24.79 -13.80
C THR A 541 -24.11 26.14 -14.50
N PHE A 542 -24.95 27.06 -14.13
CA PHE A 542 -24.97 28.41 -14.74
C PHE A 542 -25.32 29.48 -13.71
N SER A 543 -24.80 30.67 -13.93
CA SER A 543 -25.19 31.89 -13.22
C SER A 543 -25.80 32.90 -14.20
N LEU A 544 -26.94 33.46 -13.84
CA LEU A 544 -27.62 34.47 -14.67
C LEU A 544 -26.95 35.85 -14.48
N LYS A 545 -26.95 36.65 -15.54
CA LYS A 545 -26.64 38.07 -15.43
C LYS A 545 -27.81 38.80 -14.77
N ASN A 546 -27.50 39.53 -13.71
CA ASN A 546 -28.45 40.46 -13.08
C ASN A 546 -28.60 41.71 -13.94
#